data_5908af8d9eb238e3986024832d93320f
#
_entry.id   5908af8d9eb238e3986024832d93320f
#
_cell.length_a   1.000
_cell.length_b   1.000
_cell.length_c   1.000
_cell.angle_alpha   90.00
_cell.angle_beta   90.00
_cell.angle_gamma   90.00
#
_symmetry.space_group_name_H-M   'P 1'
#
loop_
_entity.id
_entity.type
_entity.pdbx_description
1 polymer ?
#
loop_
_entity_poly.entity_id
_entity_poly.type
_entity_poly.pdbx_seq_one_letter_code
_entity_poly.pdbx_strand_id
1 'polypeptide(L)'
;MIFKKMPKNIIRISLIILLPFNLAKALEKNNDFDLWLNSFKQKAINNGISENVVNDVMDSAKFLPKVIEYDRYQPEFYEDTFTYIKKRSSRGKLKNGVKLYKEKKIIIDKVEKDFFVEKELLLSLMGIETNFGKYLGKMDIVSSLATLSYDKRRSEFFTDELIILLRLVDKKIINKNILFGSWAGAFGNFQFMPRTIKNYA
;
A
#
# COMPACT_ATOMS: atom_id res chain seq x y z
N MET A 1 -22.19 56.26 1.14
CA MET A 1 -21.24 55.19 1.49
C MET A 1 -20.94 54.41 0.24
N ILE A 2 -19.80 54.70 -0.40
CA ILE A 2 -19.47 54.27 -1.79
C ILE A 2 -18.56 53.07 -1.73
N PHE A 3 -19.10 51.86 -2.02
CA PHE A 3 -18.27 50.67 -2.25
C PHE A 3 -17.56 50.75 -3.59
N LYS A 4 -16.28 51.04 -3.57
CA LYS A 4 -15.41 51.06 -4.76
C LYS A 4 -15.19 49.56 -5.21
N LYS A 5 -15.74 49.17 -6.36
CA LYS A 5 -15.47 47.87 -7.01
C LYS A 5 -13.98 47.75 -7.26
N MET A 6 -13.35 46.70 -6.67
CA MET A 6 -12.00 46.28 -6.99
C MET A 6 -11.94 45.77 -8.46
N PRO A 7 -10.95 46.15 -9.24
CA PRO A 7 -10.85 45.72 -10.63
C PRO A 7 -10.54 44.23 -10.76
N LYS A 8 -11.33 43.49 -11.53
CA LYS A 8 -11.23 42.04 -11.80
C LYS A 8 -9.87 41.55 -12.31
N ASN A 9 -9.02 42.46 -12.74
CA ASN A 9 -7.71 42.15 -13.33
C ASN A 9 -6.61 41.82 -12.31
N ILE A 10 -6.75 42.24 -11.03
CA ILE A 10 -5.76 41.96 -9.96
C ILE A 10 -5.85 40.48 -9.51
N ILE A 11 -7.05 39.89 -9.55
CA ILE A 11 -7.25 38.48 -9.15
C ILE A 11 -6.61 37.51 -10.16
N ARG A 12 -6.59 37.87 -11.46
CA ARG A 12 -5.97 37.04 -12.52
C ARG A 12 -4.44 37.02 -12.45
N ILE A 13 -3.81 38.09 -12.03
CA ILE A 13 -2.34 38.21 -11.95
C ILE A 13 -1.82 37.40 -10.75
N SER A 14 -2.52 37.39 -9.64
CA SER A 14 -2.13 36.61 -8.46
C SER A 14 -2.22 35.07 -8.69
N LEU A 15 -3.16 34.62 -9.52
CA LEU A 15 -3.32 33.19 -9.83
C LEU A 15 -2.21 32.68 -10.77
N ILE A 16 -1.71 33.52 -11.68
CA ILE A 16 -0.67 33.19 -12.65
C ILE A 16 0.72 33.05 -11.99
N ILE A 17 0.98 33.80 -10.90
CA ILE A 17 2.27 33.76 -10.19
C ILE A 17 2.40 32.53 -9.28
N LEU A 18 1.30 31.97 -8.77
CA LEU A 18 1.33 30.78 -7.89
C LEU A 18 1.47 29.45 -8.65
N LEU A 19 1.00 29.37 -9.90
CA LEU A 19 1.07 28.18 -10.74
C LEU A 19 2.51 27.69 -11.03
N PRO A 20 3.47 28.55 -11.48
CA PRO A 20 4.83 28.11 -11.77
C PRO A 20 5.62 27.67 -10.52
N PHE A 21 5.34 28.26 -9.35
CA PHE A 21 6.02 27.91 -8.10
C PHE A 21 5.64 26.50 -7.60
N ASN A 22 4.38 26.11 -7.70
CA ASN A 22 3.93 24.76 -7.36
C ASN A 22 4.43 23.71 -8.35
N LEU A 23 4.51 24.04 -9.63
CA LEU A 23 5.03 23.17 -10.67
C LEU A 23 6.54 22.95 -10.52
N ALA A 24 7.31 24.00 -10.24
CA ALA A 24 8.74 23.90 -9.99
C ALA A 24 9.04 23.01 -8.77
N LYS A 25 8.30 23.19 -7.67
CA LYS A 25 8.44 22.38 -6.47
C LYS A 25 8.06 20.90 -6.66
N ALA A 26 7.08 20.61 -7.53
CA ALA A 26 6.69 19.25 -7.88
C ALA A 26 7.76 18.59 -8.79
N LEU A 27 8.35 19.33 -9.71
CA LEU A 27 9.44 18.85 -10.58
C LEU A 27 10.72 18.58 -9.78
N GLU A 28 11.10 19.45 -8.85
CA GLU A 28 12.24 19.25 -7.95
C GLU A 28 12.08 18.00 -7.11
N LYS A 29 10.89 17.78 -6.53
CA LYS A 29 10.61 16.62 -5.71
C LYS A 29 10.60 15.29 -6.49
N ASN A 30 10.23 15.30 -7.76
CA ASN A 30 10.35 14.14 -8.62
C ASN A 30 11.82 13.81 -8.92
N ASN A 31 12.66 14.81 -9.22
CA ASN A 31 14.09 14.60 -9.43
C ASN A 31 14.77 13.98 -8.20
N ASP A 32 14.45 14.44 -7.01
CA ASP A 32 15.00 13.90 -5.76
C ASP A 32 14.59 12.44 -5.53
N PHE A 33 13.33 12.10 -5.86
CA PHE A 33 12.85 10.72 -5.79
C PHE A 33 13.56 9.82 -6.81
N ASP A 34 13.79 10.29 -8.02
CA ASP A 34 14.48 9.54 -9.08
C ASP A 34 15.95 9.28 -8.71
N LEU A 35 16.63 10.25 -8.11
CA LEU A 35 17.98 10.08 -7.57
C LEU A 35 18.01 9.05 -6.44
N TRP A 36 17.07 9.13 -5.51
CA TRP A 36 16.90 8.15 -4.45
C TRP A 36 16.61 6.75 -5.02
N LEU A 37 15.72 6.64 -6.02
CA LEU A 37 15.35 5.38 -6.65
C LEU A 37 16.56 4.68 -7.27
N ASN A 38 17.42 5.42 -7.97
CA ASN A 38 18.65 4.90 -8.53
C ASN A 38 19.62 4.41 -7.44
N SER A 39 19.77 5.16 -6.35
CA SER A 39 20.56 4.76 -5.20
C SER A 39 19.99 3.51 -4.53
N PHE A 40 18.66 3.43 -4.38
CA PHE A 40 17.98 2.25 -3.83
C PHE A 40 18.18 1.01 -4.70
N LYS A 41 18.11 1.12 -6.04
CA LYS A 41 18.39 -0.01 -6.94
C LYS A 41 19.79 -0.58 -6.71
N GLN A 42 20.81 0.27 -6.60
CA GLN A 42 22.17 -0.17 -6.31
C GLN A 42 22.25 -0.85 -4.93
N LYS A 43 21.56 -0.29 -3.93
CA LYS A 43 21.44 -0.92 -2.60
C LYS A 43 20.81 -2.32 -2.70
N ALA A 44 19.75 -2.49 -3.48
CA ALA A 44 19.08 -3.79 -3.67
C ALA A 44 19.99 -4.82 -4.32
N ILE A 45 20.73 -4.44 -5.38
CA ILE A 45 21.71 -5.29 -6.07
C ILE A 45 22.83 -5.69 -5.09
N ASN A 46 23.36 -4.75 -4.32
CA ASN A 46 24.41 -5.01 -3.31
C ASN A 46 23.91 -5.92 -2.17
N ASN A 47 22.59 -6.01 -1.96
CA ASN A 47 21.95 -6.97 -1.05
C ASN A 47 21.69 -8.34 -1.69
N GLY A 48 22.26 -8.61 -2.87
CA GLY A 48 22.21 -9.91 -3.53
C GLY A 48 20.92 -10.20 -4.29
N ILE A 49 20.17 -9.17 -4.69
CA ILE A 49 19.00 -9.31 -5.58
C ILE A 49 19.49 -9.14 -7.02
N SER A 50 19.03 -10.00 -7.92
CA SER A 50 19.49 -9.95 -9.31
C SER A 50 19.13 -8.62 -9.98
N GLU A 51 20.06 -8.05 -10.72
CA GLU A 51 19.90 -6.75 -11.40
C GLU A 51 18.69 -6.75 -12.34
N ASN A 52 18.47 -7.84 -13.05
CA ASN A 52 17.31 -7.97 -13.93
C ASN A 52 15.99 -7.81 -13.18
N VAL A 53 15.84 -8.41 -12.00
CA VAL A 53 14.62 -8.26 -11.18
C VAL A 53 14.50 -6.88 -10.61
N VAL A 54 15.60 -6.30 -10.12
CA VAL A 54 15.59 -4.92 -9.60
C VAL A 54 15.12 -3.95 -10.68
N ASN A 55 15.67 -4.02 -11.89
CA ASN A 55 15.26 -3.16 -12.98
C ASN A 55 13.82 -3.44 -13.43
N ASP A 56 13.46 -4.71 -13.66
CA ASP A 56 12.12 -5.11 -14.12
C ASP A 56 10.98 -4.70 -13.15
N VAL A 57 11.26 -4.67 -11.85
CA VAL A 57 10.27 -4.29 -10.84
C VAL A 57 10.30 -2.80 -10.52
N MET A 58 11.50 -2.21 -10.41
CA MET A 58 11.65 -0.84 -9.91
C MET A 58 11.59 0.23 -11.00
N ASP A 59 11.76 -0.10 -12.30
CA ASP A 59 11.73 0.89 -13.38
C ASP A 59 10.35 1.57 -13.53
N SER A 60 9.29 0.89 -13.11
CA SER A 60 7.93 1.45 -13.11
C SER A 60 7.55 2.17 -11.81
N ALA A 61 8.42 2.16 -10.79
CA ALA A 61 8.13 2.75 -9.49
C ALA A 61 7.96 4.28 -9.60
N LYS A 62 6.91 4.80 -8.98
CA LYS A 62 6.53 6.22 -9.03
C LYS A 62 6.43 6.79 -7.63
N PHE A 63 6.75 8.08 -7.50
CA PHE A 63 6.46 8.82 -6.29
C PHE A 63 4.94 9.04 -6.15
N LEU A 64 4.36 8.60 -5.03
CA LEU A 64 2.93 8.68 -4.76
C LEU A 64 2.64 9.56 -3.54
N PRO A 65 2.49 10.89 -3.68
CA PRO A 65 2.26 11.82 -2.55
C PRO A 65 1.08 11.41 -1.66
N LYS A 66 0.04 10.83 -2.26
CA LYS A 66 -1.15 10.34 -1.55
C LYS A 66 -0.84 9.26 -0.51
N VAL A 67 0.18 8.44 -0.76
CA VAL A 67 0.66 7.41 0.18
C VAL A 67 1.20 8.04 1.46
N ILE A 68 1.90 9.16 1.33
CA ILE A 68 2.40 9.93 2.48
C ILE A 68 1.25 10.53 3.29
N GLU A 69 0.20 11.02 2.62
CA GLU A 69 -1.00 11.50 3.32
C GLU A 69 -1.66 10.38 4.12
N TYR A 70 -1.83 9.20 3.54
CA TYR A 70 -2.39 8.03 4.24
C TYR A 70 -1.53 7.58 5.42
N ASP A 71 -0.20 7.60 5.28
CA ASP A 71 0.70 7.26 6.38
C ASP A 71 0.61 8.23 7.56
N ARG A 72 0.31 9.49 7.31
CA ARG A 72 0.16 10.52 8.35
C ARG A 72 -1.21 10.59 8.97
N TYR A 73 -2.23 10.16 8.23
CA TYR A 73 -3.60 10.16 8.69
C TYR A 73 -4.21 8.76 8.53
N GLN A 74 -4.33 8.05 9.64
CA GLN A 74 -4.91 6.71 9.72
C GLN A 74 -6.25 6.82 10.47
N PRO A 75 -7.39 6.75 9.77
CA PRO A 75 -8.72 6.97 10.36
C PRO A 75 -9.04 6.04 11.54
N GLU A 76 -8.48 4.82 11.55
CA GLU A 76 -8.67 3.81 12.59
C GLU A 76 -8.23 4.26 13.98
N PHE A 77 -7.32 5.21 14.10
CA PHE A 77 -6.92 5.79 15.38
C PHE A 77 -7.91 6.82 15.93
N TYR A 78 -8.87 7.26 15.11
CA TYR A 78 -9.87 8.25 15.47
C TYR A 78 -11.27 7.65 15.59
N GLU A 79 -11.45 6.36 15.32
CA GLU A 79 -12.73 5.67 15.41
C GLU A 79 -12.88 5.00 16.78
N ASP A 80 -14.03 5.19 17.45
CA ASP A 80 -14.29 4.48 18.70
C ASP A 80 -14.47 2.95 18.47
N THR A 81 -14.17 2.18 19.49
CA THR A 81 -14.16 0.70 19.43
C THR A 81 -15.51 0.11 19.01
N PHE A 82 -16.62 0.67 19.49
CA PHE A 82 -17.96 0.16 19.16
C PHE A 82 -18.26 0.35 17.66
N THR A 83 -18.01 1.55 17.13
CA THR A 83 -18.18 1.86 15.71
C THR A 83 -17.25 1.00 14.85
N TYR A 84 -16.00 0.83 15.28
CA TYR A 84 -15.03 -0.05 14.62
C TYR A 84 -15.56 -1.49 14.49
N ILE A 85 -15.96 -2.09 15.60
CA ILE A 85 -16.50 -3.46 15.63
C ILE A 85 -17.77 -3.58 14.78
N LYS A 86 -18.73 -2.65 14.95
CA LYS A 86 -20.00 -2.65 14.22
C LYS A 86 -19.81 -2.61 12.71
N LYS A 87 -18.87 -1.81 12.22
CA LYS A 87 -18.57 -1.72 10.78
C LYS A 87 -17.92 -3.01 10.24
N ARG A 88 -17.11 -3.68 11.05
CA ARG A 88 -16.31 -4.84 10.61
C ARG A 88 -16.96 -6.19 10.86
N SER A 89 -18.00 -6.28 11.72
CA SER A 89 -18.72 -7.51 12.07
C SER A 89 -20.18 -7.51 11.65
N SER A 90 -20.52 -6.97 10.50
CA SER A 90 -21.90 -6.88 10.02
C SER A 90 -22.50 -8.27 9.68
N ARG A 91 -23.84 -8.39 9.78
CA ARG A 91 -24.59 -9.59 9.34
C ARG A 91 -24.31 -9.98 7.88
N GLY A 92 -24.06 -8.97 7.01
CA GLY A 92 -23.66 -9.21 5.62
C GLY A 92 -22.32 -9.91 5.49
N LYS A 93 -21.33 -9.51 6.31
CA LYS A 93 -20.02 -10.19 6.36
C LYS A 93 -20.16 -11.62 6.86
N LEU A 94 -20.95 -11.84 7.92
CA LEU A 94 -21.22 -13.19 8.43
C LEU A 94 -21.81 -14.11 7.33
N LYS A 95 -22.82 -13.64 6.59
CA LYS A 95 -23.39 -14.41 5.45
C LYS A 95 -22.35 -14.74 4.38
N ASN A 96 -21.48 -13.77 4.05
CA ASN A 96 -20.43 -13.97 3.05
C ASN A 96 -19.38 -14.99 3.54
N GLY A 97 -19.00 -14.96 4.82
CA GLY A 97 -18.08 -15.94 5.41
C GLY A 97 -18.66 -17.36 5.41
N VAL A 98 -19.92 -17.53 5.83
CA VAL A 98 -20.60 -18.81 5.78
C VAL A 98 -20.72 -19.33 4.34
N LYS A 99 -21.01 -18.44 3.38
CA LYS A 99 -21.07 -18.81 1.95
C LYS A 99 -19.72 -19.30 1.47
N LEU A 100 -18.64 -18.53 1.72
CA LEU A 100 -17.28 -18.92 1.33
C LEU A 100 -16.85 -20.25 1.97
N TYR A 101 -17.18 -20.45 3.26
CA TYR A 101 -16.90 -21.73 3.92
C TYR A 101 -17.55 -22.90 3.19
N LYS A 102 -18.87 -22.80 2.85
CA LYS A 102 -19.58 -23.84 2.11
C LYS A 102 -18.94 -24.12 0.73
N GLU A 103 -18.53 -23.08 0.03
CA GLU A 103 -17.91 -23.19 -1.29
C GLU A 103 -16.50 -23.78 -1.26
N LYS A 104 -15.74 -23.50 -0.19
CA LYS A 104 -14.34 -23.87 -0.05
C LYS A 104 -14.07 -24.83 1.13
N LYS A 105 -15.12 -25.54 1.59
CA LYS A 105 -15.09 -26.36 2.79
C LYS A 105 -13.88 -27.29 2.84
N ILE A 106 -13.60 -28.02 1.78
CA ILE A 106 -12.52 -29.02 1.73
C ILE A 106 -11.16 -28.37 2.02
N ILE A 107 -10.86 -27.23 1.40
CA ILE A 107 -9.57 -26.57 1.60
C ILE A 107 -9.48 -25.89 2.96
N ILE A 108 -10.58 -25.29 3.43
CA ILE A 108 -10.61 -24.61 4.73
C ILE A 108 -10.48 -25.61 5.87
N ASP A 109 -11.20 -26.73 5.84
CA ASP A 109 -11.09 -27.80 6.83
C ASP A 109 -9.69 -28.46 6.80
N LYS A 110 -9.07 -28.56 5.62
CA LYS A 110 -7.70 -29.03 5.49
C LYS A 110 -6.71 -28.07 6.16
N VAL A 111 -6.83 -26.76 5.94
CA VAL A 111 -5.98 -25.74 6.59
C VAL A 111 -6.16 -25.79 8.11
N GLU A 112 -7.40 -25.86 8.62
CA GLU A 112 -7.68 -26.00 10.04
C GLU A 112 -6.97 -27.21 10.64
N LYS A 113 -7.06 -28.37 9.96
CA LYS A 113 -6.44 -29.62 10.40
C LYS A 113 -4.92 -29.58 10.37
N ASP A 114 -4.35 -29.06 9.28
CA ASP A 114 -2.91 -29.12 9.03
C ASP A 114 -2.13 -28.08 9.84
N PHE A 115 -2.75 -26.94 10.13
CA PHE A 115 -2.10 -25.80 10.79
C PHE A 115 -2.68 -25.49 12.19
N PHE A 116 -3.68 -26.21 12.64
CA PHE A 116 -4.35 -26.00 13.95
C PHE A 116 -4.88 -24.57 14.14
N VAL A 117 -5.34 -23.94 13.05
CA VAL A 117 -5.94 -22.61 13.05
C VAL A 117 -7.45 -22.77 12.85
N GLU A 118 -8.24 -22.32 13.84
CA GLU A 118 -9.70 -22.35 13.74
C GLU A 118 -10.19 -21.68 12.45
N LYS A 119 -11.04 -22.38 11.69
CA LYS A 119 -11.60 -21.87 10.43
C LYS A 119 -12.38 -20.58 10.62
N GLU A 120 -13.01 -20.38 11.75
CA GLU A 120 -13.74 -19.15 12.10
C GLU A 120 -12.78 -17.98 12.21
N LEU A 121 -11.60 -18.16 12.78
CA LEU A 121 -10.55 -17.14 12.88
C LEU A 121 -10.02 -16.82 11.48
N LEU A 122 -9.68 -17.83 10.69
CA LEU A 122 -9.18 -17.68 9.32
C LEU A 122 -10.16 -16.87 8.46
N LEU A 123 -11.44 -17.25 8.46
CA LEU A 123 -12.48 -16.56 7.72
C LEU A 123 -12.77 -15.15 8.23
N SER A 124 -12.70 -14.95 9.56
CA SER A 124 -12.91 -13.63 10.15
C SER A 124 -11.82 -12.65 9.73
N LEU A 125 -10.55 -13.06 9.76
CA LEU A 125 -9.43 -12.26 9.27
C LEU A 125 -9.62 -11.91 7.79
N MET A 126 -9.89 -12.89 6.93
CA MET A 126 -10.14 -12.65 5.50
C MET A 126 -11.35 -11.72 5.27
N GLY A 127 -12.38 -11.81 6.13
CA GLY A 127 -13.54 -10.94 6.10
C GLY A 127 -13.22 -9.50 6.50
N ILE A 128 -12.38 -9.29 7.51
CA ILE A 128 -11.96 -7.97 7.99
C ILE A 128 -11.04 -7.30 6.97
N GLU A 129 -10.02 -8.01 6.53
CA GLU A 129 -8.96 -7.46 5.69
C GLU A 129 -9.45 -7.14 4.26
N THR A 130 -10.13 -8.08 3.61
CA THR A 130 -10.43 -7.96 2.18
C THR A 130 -11.89 -8.17 1.81
N ASN A 131 -12.78 -8.30 2.81
CA ASN A 131 -14.16 -8.72 2.57
C ASN A 131 -14.23 -10.00 1.70
N PHE A 132 -13.46 -11.01 2.12
CA PHE A 132 -13.36 -12.31 1.45
C PHE A 132 -12.79 -12.22 0.02
N GLY A 133 -11.72 -11.43 -0.15
CA GLY A 133 -11.02 -11.26 -1.41
C GLY A 133 -11.67 -10.27 -2.40
N LYS A 134 -12.76 -9.58 -2.00
CA LYS A 134 -13.42 -8.58 -2.88
C LYS A 134 -12.66 -7.27 -2.99
N TYR A 135 -11.87 -6.91 -1.96
CA TYR A 135 -11.13 -5.65 -1.86
C TYR A 135 -9.67 -5.93 -1.51
N LEU A 136 -8.89 -6.33 -2.49
CA LEU A 136 -7.45 -6.64 -2.32
C LEU A 136 -6.56 -5.40 -2.27
N GLY A 137 -7.12 -4.20 -2.50
CA GLY A 137 -6.37 -2.98 -2.75
C GLY A 137 -6.06 -2.80 -4.24
N LYS A 138 -5.79 -1.54 -4.62
CA LYS A 138 -5.51 -1.17 -6.02
C LYS A 138 -4.23 -0.35 -6.16
N MET A 139 -3.53 -0.13 -5.05
CA MET A 139 -2.27 0.62 -5.07
C MET A 139 -1.16 -0.28 -5.60
N ASP A 140 -0.31 0.28 -6.44
CA ASP A 140 0.97 -0.32 -6.78
C ASP A 140 1.83 -0.37 -5.52
N ILE A 141 2.09 -1.58 -4.99
CA ILE A 141 2.80 -1.74 -3.73
C ILE A 141 4.29 -1.43 -3.85
N VAL A 142 4.88 -1.56 -5.04
CA VAL A 142 6.28 -1.18 -5.30
C VAL A 142 6.43 0.33 -5.16
N SER A 143 5.59 1.10 -5.87
CA SER A 143 5.56 2.56 -5.78
C SER A 143 5.20 3.04 -4.37
N SER A 144 4.28 2.35 -3.69
CA SER A 144 3.88 2.67 -2.31
C SER A 144 5.04 2.48 -1.33
N LEU A 145 5.69 1.31 -1.36
CA LEU A 145 6.85 1.03 -0.51
C LEU A 145 8.03 1.92 -0.86
N ALA A 146 8.32 2.18 -2.14
CA ALA A 146 9.36 3.10 -2.58
C ALA A 146 9.11 4.53 -2.05
N THR A 147 7.87 5.02 -2.15
CA THR A 147 7.49 6.33 -1.63
C THR A 147 7.68 6.43 -0.12
N LEU A 148 7.26 5.41 0.64
CA LEU A 148 7.41 5.36 2.09
C LEU A 148 8.86 5.14 2.54
N SER A 149 9.66 4.44 1.74
CA SER A 149 11.11 4.29 1.96
C SER A 149 11.85 5.61 1.72
N TYR A 150 11.42 6.38 0.73
CA TYR A 150 11.94 7.73 0.45
C TYR A 150 11.55 8.73 1.54
N ASP A 151 10.34 8.61 2.11
CA ASP A 151 9.85 9.50 3.17
C ASP A 151 10.57 9.20 4.50
N LYS A 152 11.06 10.24 5.18
CA LYS A 152 11.94 10.10 6.35
C LYS A 152 11.30 9.47 7.59
N ARG A 153 9.95 9.44 7.68
CA ARG A 153 9.24 9.09 8.91
C ARG A 153 9.48 7.64 9.37
N ARG A 154 9.38 6.66 8.44
CA ARG A 154 9.56 5.23 8.69
C ARG A 154 10.41 4.58 7.60
N SER A 155 11.38 5.33 7.09
CA SER A 155 12.19 4.96 5.92
C SER A 155 12.85 3.60 6.06
N GLU A 156 13.46 3.31 7.19
CA GLU A 156 14.16 2.04 7.44
C GLU A 156 13.21 0.85 7.34
N PHE A 157 12.07 0.91 8.05
CA PHE A 157 11.07 -0.15 8.02
C PHE A 157 10.59 -0.45 6.59
N PHE A 158 10.20 0.59 5.83
CA PHE A 158 9.69 0.38 4.47
C PHE A 158 10.78 0.02 3.46
N THR A 159 12.01 0.46 3.67
CA THR A 159 13.19 0.02 2.89
C THR A 159 13.40 -1.48 3.05
N ASP A 160 13.31 -2.00 4.26
CA ASP A 160 13.43 -3.43 4.54
C ASP A 160 12.29 -4.22 3.88
N GLU A 161 11.04 -3.74 3.99
CA GLU A 161 9.89 -4.39 3.33
C GLU A 161 10.07 -4.43 1.81
N LEU A 162 10.57 -3.36 1.19
CA LEU A 162 10.81 -3.29 -0.24
C LEU A 162 11.95 -4.24 -0.68
N ILE A 163 13.04 -4.30 0.08
CA ILE A 163 14.14 -5.28 -0.16
C ILE A 163 13.62 -6.71 -0.04
N ILE A 164 12.78 -6.99 0.96
CA ILE A 164 12.18 -8.32 1.13
C ILE A 164 11.24 -8.64 -0.04
N LEU A 165 10.40 -7.69 -0.47
CA LEU A 165 9.52 -7.86 -1.62
C LEU A 165 10.31 -8.24 -2.89
N LEU A 166 11.36 -7.48 -3.20
CA LEU A 166 12.23 -7.76 -4.35
C LEU A 166 12.86 -9.15 -4.26
N ARG A 167 13.31 -9.55 -3.07
CA ARG A 167 13.87 -10.90 -2.84
C ARG A 167 12.85 -12.01 -3.02
N LEU A 168 11.59 -11.80 -2.63
CA LEU A 168 10.51 -12.76 -2.86
C LEU A 168 10.19 -12.92 -4.35
N VAL A 169 10.25 -11.82 -5.11
CA VAL A 169 10.10 -11.86 -6.58
C VAL A 169 11.29 -12.56 -7.23
N ASP A 170 12.51 -12.24 -6.83
CA ASP A 170 13.76 -12.81 -7.35
C ASP A 170 13.80 -14.34 -7.15
N LYS A 171 13.35 -14.80 -5.97
CA LYS A 171 13.20 -16.24 -5.68
C LYS A 171 11.96 -16.88 -6.30
N LYS A 172 11.19 -16.16 -7.11
CA LYS A 172 9.93 -16.62 -7.73
C LYS A 172 8.87 -17.13 -6.74
N ILE A 173 8.94 -16.69 -5.49
CA ILE A 173 7.91 -16.97 -4.45
C ILE A 173 6.67 -16.14 -4.75
N ILE A 174 6.86 -14.91 -5.25
CA ILE A 174 5.77 -13.99 -5.63
C ILE A 174 5.92 -13.62 -7.10
N ASN A 175 4.80 -13.64 -7.83
CA ASN A 175 4.76 -13.13 -9.19
C ASN A 175 4.62 -11.59 -9.18
N LYS A 176 5.48 -10.88 -9.93
CA LYS A 176 5.43 -9.43 -10.04
C LYS A 176 4.08 -8.87 -10.53
N ASN A 177 3.32 -9.65 -11.30
CA ASN A 177 2.04 -9.22 -11.85
C ASN A 177 0.91 -9.07 -10.81
N ILE A 178 1.12 -9.53 -9.58
CA ILE A 178 0.14 -9.42 -8.48
C ILE A 178 0.52 -8.35 -7.44
N LEU A 179 1.48 -7.49 -7.73
CA LEU A 179 1.99 -6.48 -6.81
C LEU A 179 1.05 -5.27 -6.66
N PHE A 180 -0.23 -5.56 -6.39
CA PHE A 180 -1.26 -4.58 -6.06
C PHE A 180 -1.84 -4.88 -4.68
N GLY A 181 -2.07 -3.84 -3.90
CA GLY A 181 -2.54 -4.00 -2.53
C GLY A 181 -2.90 -2.70 -1.85
N SER A 182 -2.55 -2.59 -0.56
CA SER A 182 -2.75 -1.41 0.26
C SER A 182 -1.70 -0.33 -0.03
N TRP A 183 -1.99 0.88 0.45
CA TRP A 183 -1.05 2.01 0.39
C TRP A 183 0.25 1.76 1.19
N ALA A 184 0.22 0.86 2.17
CA ALA A 184 1.37 0.52 3.01
C ALA A 184 2.17 -0.69 2.50
N GLY A 185 1.79 -1.28 1.35
CA GLY A 185 2.51 -2.42 0.77
C GLY A 185 2.01 -3.80 1.19
N ALA A 186 0.89 -3.89 1.95
CA ALA A 186 0.25 -5.16 2.27
C ALA A 186 -0.60 -5.64 1.09
N PHE A 187 -0.66 -6.95 0.85
CA PHE A 187 -1.37 -7.54 -0.30
C PHE A 187 -1.92 -8.94 -0.04
N GLY A 188 -2.71 -9.43 -1.00
CA GLY A 188 -3.38 -10.73 -0.90
C GLY A 188 -4.61 -10.73 0.01
N ASN A 189 -5.23 -11.89 0.18
CA ASN A 189 -6.49 -12.04 0.91
C ASN A 189 -6.41 -11.64 2.39
N PHE A 190 -5.23 -11.75 3.00
CA PHE A 190 -4.97 -11.46 4.41
C PHE A 190 -4.14 -10.19 4.61
N GLN A 191 -3.90 -9.41 3.57
CA GLN A 191 -3.15 -8.15 3.60
C GLN A 191 -1.81 -8.29 4.36
N PHE A 192 -1.04 -9.32 4.00
CA PHE A 192 0.27 -9.53 4.61
C PHE A 192 1.33 -8.59 4.03
N MET A 193 2.19 -8.10 4.89
CA MET A 193 3.41 -7.42 4.51
C MET A 193 4.43 -8.41 3.93
N PRO A 194 5.35 -7.96 3.06
CA PRO A 194 6.40 -8.82 2.49
C PRO A 194 7.16 -9.63 3.54
N ARG A 195 7.48 -9.04 4.70
CA ARG A 195 8.16 -9.71 5.81
C ARG A 195 7.35 -10.87 6.38
N THR A 196 6.03 -10.70 6.51
CA THR A 196 5.15 -11.75 7.00
C THR A 196 5.17 -12.95 6.05
N ILE A 197 5.10 -12.70 4.73
CA ILE A 197 5.19 -13.76 3.72
C ILE A 197 6.54 -14.46 3.80
N LYS A 198 7.64 -13.71 3.85
CA LYS A 198 9.00 -14.28 3.96
C LYS A 198 9.15 -15.22 5.16
N ASN A 199 8.50 -14.91 6.28
CA ASN A 199 8.72 -15.62 7.55
C ASN A 199 7.77 -16.81 7.74
N TYR A 200 6.59 -16.81 7.10
CA TYR A 200 5.50 -17.73 7.43
C TYR A 200 4.82 -18.39 6.22
N ALA A 201 5.20 -18.08 4.98
CA ALA A 201 4.61 -18.67 3.77
C ALA A 201 5.53 -19.61 3.01
#